data_b2c87dc4f471bc0e881940ca434b7228
#
_entry.id   b2c87dc4f471bc0e881940ca434b7228
#
_cell.length_a   1.000
_cell.length_b   1.000
_cell.length_c   1.000
_cell.angle_alpha   90.00
_cell.angle_beta   90.00
_cell.angle_gamma   90.00
#
_symmetry.space_group_name_H-M   'P 1'
#
loop_
_entity.id
_entity.type
_entity.pdbx_description
1 polymer ?
#
loop_
_entity_poly.entity_id
_entity_poly.type
_entity_poly.pdbx_seq_one_letter_code
_entity_poly.pdbx_strand_id
1 'polypeptide(L)'
;MYQFKYAYQVGWVWGDIYDGIKRLAKLGYQGVEVAGQPEYFSQAQQIGRACREEGVVPSSICSILDQFDIAHPDKNQRQLGIDHAKRTVEFAAGMGCPTVILTPTRYGKYEPLTSIEEELKTGAESMEQVADYAAERGVRLCIEAWDRFDTYLITNLAAAKSLAEKINRTNVGVMLDTFHMNIEEKDMAAAVREAGDMLMHFHVGDSNRAAPGMGHIDFL
;
A
#
# COMPACT_ATOMS: atom_id res chain seq x y z
N MET A 1 -6.32 -3.05 -26.43
CA MET A 1 -7.17 -3.22 -25.23
C MET A 1 -6.22 -3.53 -24.10
N TYR A 2 -6.16 -2.68 -23.07
CA TYR A 2 -5.33 -2.95 -21.88
C TYR A 2 -5.90 -4.16 -21.15
N GLN A 3 -5.06 -5.15 -20.90
CA GLN A 3 -5.45 -6.32 -20.12
C GLN A 3 -4.93 -6.12 -18.69
N PHE A 4 -5.84 -5.81 -17.77
CA PHE A 4 -5.50 -5.72 -16.36
C PHE A 4 -5.19 -7.09 -15.77
N LYS A 5 -4.27 -7.13 -14.82
CA LYS A 5 -4.02 -8.30 -13.99
C LYS A 5 -4.73 -8.09 -12.65
N TYR A 6 -5.50 -9.07 -12.26
CA TYR A 6 -6.27 -9.02 -11.03
C TYR A 6 -5.57 -9.78 -9.92
N ALA A 7 -5.49 -9.15 -8.77
CA ALA A 7 -5.04 -9.74 -7.52
C ALA A 7 -6.13 -9.56 -6.43
N TYR A 8 -6.05 -10.35 -5.38
CA TYR A 8 -6.88 -10.18 -4.21
C TYR A 8 -6.05 -10.39 -2.95
N GLN A 9 -6.49 -9.76 -1.86
CA GLN A 9 -5.74 -9.75 -0.61
C GLN A 9 -5.91 -11.05 0.17
N VAL A 10 -4.80 -11.55 0.74
CA VAL A 10 -4.74 -12.69 1.65
C VAL A 10 -4.03 -12.32 2.95
N GLY A 11 -4.34 -13.01 4.02
CA GLY A 11 -3.74 -12.82 5.34
C GLY A 11 -4.65 -12.12 6.34
N TRP A 12 -5.49 -11.16 5.93
CA TRP A 12 -6.52 -10.59 6.81
C TRP A 12 -7.89 -11.21 6.59
N VAL A 13 -8.14 -11.68 5.38
CA VAL A 13 -9.39 -12.31 4.98
C VAL A 13 -9.09 -13.76 4.63
N TRP A 14 -9.98 -14.67 4.90
CA TRP A 14 -9.90 -16.08 4.48
C TRP A 14 -8.96 -17.01 5.29
N GLY A 15 -8.57 -16.65 6.50
CA GLY A 15 -7.86 -17.55 7.41
C GLY A 15 -6.42 -17.85 6.95
N ASP A 16 -6.11 -19.10 6.67
CA ASP A 16 -4.75 -19.50 6.27
C ASP A 16 -4.32 -18.90 4.92
N ILE A 17 -3.14 -18.30 4.89
CA ILE A 17 -2.63 -17.59 3.71
C ILE A 17 -2.41 -18.54 2.51
N TYR A 18 -1.98 -19.78 2.76
CA TYR A 18 -1.72 -20.76 1.71
C TYR A 18 -3.01 -21.26 1.08
N ASP A 19 -4.06 -21.45 1.88
CA ASP A 19 -5.40 -21.77 1.37
C ASP A 19 -5.99 -20.61 0.56
N GLY A 20 -5.75 -19.37 1.01
CA GLY A 20 -6.11 -18.16 0.26
C GLY A 20 -5.45 -18.12 -1.13
N ILE A 21 -4.14 -18.37 -1.21
CA ILE A 21 -3.39 -18.41 -2.47
C ILE A 21 -3.98 -19.46 -3.43
N LYS A 22 -4.18 -20.69 -2.96
CA LYS A 22 -4.77 -21.79 -3.75
C LYS A 22 -6.17 -21.41 -4.27
N ARG A 23 -6.97 -20.80 -3.41
CA ARG A 23 -8.34 -20.39 -3.76
C ARG A 23 -8.35 -19.33 -4.84
N LEU A 24 -7.48 -18.31 -4.75
CA LEU A 24 -7.37 -17.26 -5.74
C LEU A 24 -6.91 -17.80 -7.10
N ALA A 25 -5.92 -18.69 -7.11
CA ALA A 25 -5.48 -19.37 -8.33
C ALA A 25 -6.63 -20.13 -9.01
N LYS A 26 -7.42 -20.90 -8.24
CA LYS A 26 -8.60 -21.62 -8.76
C LYS A 26 -9.69 -20.70 -9.31
N LEU A 27 -9.82 -19.48 -8.76
CA LEU A 27 -10.77 -18.46 -9.22
C LEU A 27 -10.26 -17.69 -10.44
N GLY A 28 -9.03 -17.95 -10.92
CA GLY A 28 -8.45 -17.33 -12.11
C GLY A 28 -7.79 -15.98 -11.86
N TYR A 29 -7.50 -15.61 -10.61
CA TYR A 29 -6.68 -14.45 -10.31
C TYR A 29 -5.24 -14.68 -10.77
N GLN A 30 -4.58 -13.61 -11.24
CA GLN A 30 -3.18 -13.66 -11.70
C GLN A 30 -2.20 -13.32 -10.58
N GLY A 31 -2.68 -12.67 -9.53
CA GLY A 31 -1.84 -12.25 -8.41
C GLY A 31 -2.53 -12.34 -7.07
N VAL A 32 -1.70 -12.20 -6.05
CA VAL A 32 -2.14 -12.06 -4.66
C VAL A 32 -1.49 -10.83 -4.04
N GLU A 33 -2.26 -10.07 -3.30
CA GLU A 33 -1.75 -9.09 -2.36
C GLU A 33 -1.65 -9.72 -0.99
N VAL A 34 -0.55 -9.51 -0.29
CA VAL A 34 -0.31 -10.13 1.01
C VAL A 34 -0.35 -9.10 2.12
N ALA A 35 -1.02 -9.43 3.21
CA ALA A 35 -1.02 -8.60 4.40
C ALA A 35 0.40 -8.47 4.98
N GLY A 36 0.83 -7.24 5.22
CA GLY A 36 2.14 -6.90 5.79
C GLY A 36 2.20 -7.10 7.30
N GLN A 37 1.77 -8.27 7.77
CA GLN A 37 1.72 -8.59 9.20
C GLN A 37 2.99 -9.28 9.67
N PRO A 38 3.55 -8.89 10.83
CA PRO A 38 4.83 -9.41 11.33
C PRO A 38 4.90 -10.94 11.46
N GLU A 39 3.77 -11.61 11.72
CA GLU A 39 3.70 -13.07 11.82
C GLU A 39 4.04 -13.81 10.52
N TYR A 40 3.92 -13.11 9.36
CA TYR A 40 4.26 -13.68 8.06
C TYR A 40 5.71 -13.42 7.63
N PHE A 41 6.42 -12.49 8.28
CA PHE A 41 7.75 -12.04 7.82
C PHE A 41 8.77 -13.19 7.74
N SER A 42 8.74 -14.14 8.69
CA SER A 42 9.60 -15.32 8.65
C SER A 42 9.25 -16.33 7.56
N GLN A 43 8.09 -16.18 6.91
CA GLN A 43 7.55 -17.11 5.92
C GLN A 43 7.71 -16.61 4.48
N ALA A 44 8.41 -15.47 4.25
CA ALA A 44 8.51 -14.80 2.94
C ALA A 44 8.80 -15.77 1.79
N GLN A 45 9.87 -16.56 1.90
CA GLN A 45 10.26 -17.52 0.86
C GLN A 45 9.22 -18.62 0.63
N GLN A 46 8.56 -19.08 1.71
CA GLN A 46 7.55 -20.14 1.64
C GLN A 46 6.28 -19.62 0.93
N ILE A 47 5.83 -18.39 1.26
CA ILE A 47 4.70 -17.74 0.61
C ILE A 47 5.00 -17.49 -0.88
N GLY A 48 6.18 -16.96 -1.20
CA GLY A 48 6.60 -16.77 -2.58
C GLY A 48 6.69 -18.07 -3.38
N ARG A 49 7.10 -19.18 -2.74
CA ARG A 49 7.09 -20.52 -3.35
C ARG A 49 5.67 -20.99 -3.61
N ALA A 50 4.78 -20.89 -2.63
CA ALA A 50 3.37 -21.25 -2.80
C ALA A 50 2.69 -20.50 -3.95
N CYS A 51 2.96 -19.20 -4.08
CA CYS A 51 2.46 -18.42 -5.21
C CYS A 51 2.93 -19.00 -6.56
N ARG A 52 4.23 -19.31 -6.68
CA ARG A 52 4.78 -19.88 -7.92
C ARG A 52 4.21 -21.27 -8.24
N GLU A 53 4.04 -22.12 -7.25
CA GLU A 53 3.46 -23.46 -7.39
C GLU A 53 2.02 -23.42 -7.88
N GLU A 54 1.25 -22.42 -7.44
CA GLU A 54 -0.15 -22.22 -7.85
C GLU A 54 -0.28 -21.34 -9.12
N GLY A 55 0.83 -20.86 -9.70
CA GLY A 55 0.84 -20.06 -10.92
C GLY A 55 0.34 -18.62 -10.77
N VAL A 56 0.35 -18.07 -9.57
CA VAL A 56 0.04 -16.67 -9.27
C VAL A 56 1.30 -15.91 -8.85
N VAL A 57 1.27 -14.57 -8.93
CA VAL A 57 2.39 -13.74 -8.51
C VAL A 57 2.06 -12.93 -7.26
N PRO A 58 2.99 -12.74 -6.31
CA PRO A 58 2.82 -11.72 -5.27
C PRO A 58 2.84 -10.35 -5.94
N SER A 59 1.73 -9.61 -5.89
CA SER A 59 1.59 -8.30 -6.55
C SER A 59 2.07 -7.15 -5.68
N SER A 60 1.70 -7.19 -4.43
CA SER A 60 1.92 -6.12 -3.45
C SER A 60 1.86 -6.64 -2.02
N ILE A 61 2.48 -5.90 -1.12
CA ILE A 61 2.26 -6.03 0.32
C ILE A 61 1.45 -4.83 0.77
N CYS A 62 0.27 -5.07 1.33
CA CYS A 62 -0.49 -4.03 2.01
C CYS A 62 0.04 -3.89 3.45
N SER A 63 0.76 -2.80 3.72
CA SER A 63 1.36 -2.55 5.03
C SER A 63 0.59 -1.45 5.75
N ILE A 64 -0.19 -1.85 6.75
CA ILE A 64 -0.85 -0.91 7.65
C ILE A 64 0.05 -0.69 8.86
N LEU A 65 0.35 0.57 9.14
CA LEU A 65 1.13 0.96 10.31
C LEU A 65 0.19 1.15 11.52
N ASP A 66 -0.29 0.05 12.12
CA ASP A 66 -1.26 0.11 13.22
C ASP A 66 -0.73 0.85 14.45
N GLN A 67 0.49 0.50 14.87
CA GLN A 67 1.15 1.04 16.05
C GLN A 67 2.43 1.82 15.73
N PHE A 68 2.81 1.89 14.46
CA PHE A 68 4.01 2.55 13.99
C PHE A 68 3.67 3.83 13.23
N ASP A 69 4.47 4.86 13.42
CA ASP A 69 4.25 6.15 12.79
C ASP A 69 5.61 6.72 12.35
N ILE A 70 5.87 6.67 11.05
CA ILE A 70 7.14 7.14 10.49
C ILE A 70 7.21 8.67 10.35
N ALA A 71 6.09 9.36 10.60
CA ALA A 71 6.02 10.82 10.74
C ALA A 71 6.02 11.28 12.21
N HIS A 72 6.23 10.37 13.17
CA HIS A 72 6.17 10.69 14.60
C HIS A 72 7.25 11.71 14.99
N PRO A 73 6.94 12.79 15.78
CA PRO A 73 7.93 13.78 16.19
C PRO A 73 9.01 13.21 17.12
N ASP A 74 8.67 12.26 17.98
CA ASP A 74 9.67 11.55 18.78
C ASP A 74 10.51 10.62 17.90
N LYS A 75 11.84 10.83 17.94
CA LYS A 75 12.79 10.10 17.11
C LYS A 75 12.81 8.59 17.34
N ASN A 76 12.59 8.15 18.59
CA ASN A 76 12.62 6.72 18.91
C ASN A 76 11.37 6.03 18.37
N GLN A 77 10.20 6.64 18.53
CA GLN A 77 8.95 6.11 17.95
C GLN A 77 9.04 6.06 16.43
N ARG A 78 9.53 7.13 15.82
CA ARG A 78 9.75 7.20 14.38
C ARG A 78 10.72 6.11 13.88
N GLN A 79 11.82 5.87 14.59
CA GLN A 79 12.78 4.83 14.24
C GLN A 79 12.17 3.43 14.27
N LEU A 80 11.32 3.13 15.25
CA LEU A 80 10.57 1.86 15.28
C LEU A 80 9.71 1.69 14.04
N GLY A 81 9.06 2.76 13.58
CA GLY A 81 8.28 2.75 12.34
C GLY A 81 9.14 2.53 11.09
N ILE A 82 10.27 3.21 10.99
CA ILE A 82 11.24 3.02 9.89
C ILE A 82 11.75 1.58 9.86
N ASP A 83 12.11 1.04 11.01
CA ASP A 83 12.62 -0.34 11.11
C ASP A 83 11.53 -1.37 10.75
N HIS A 84 10.28 -1.10 11.12
CA HIS A 84 9.15 -1.93 10.70
C HIS A 84 8.95 -1.88 9.19
N ALA A 85 8.93 -0.68 8.60
CA ALA A 85 8.80 -0.50 7.15
C ALA A 85 9.94 -1.21 6.38
N LYS A 86 11.18 -1.13 6.86
CA LYS A 86 12.32 -1.87 6.27
C LYS A 86 12.15 -3.39 6.36
N ARG A 87 11.63 -3.91 7.47
CA ARG A 87 11.32 -5.34 7.58
C ARG A 87 10.21 -5.77 6.62
N THR A 88 9.21 -4.91 6.39
CA THR A 88 8.18 -5.15 5.37
C THR A 88 8.78 -5.19 3.96
N VAL A 89 9.74 -4.34 3.67
CA VAL A 89 10.50 -4.38 2.41
C VAL A 89 11.30 -5.69 2.27
N GLU A 90 11.95 -6.16 3.34
CA GLU A 90 12.65 -7.46 3.34
C GLU A 90 11.68 -8.63 3.11
N PHE A 91 10.51 -8.56 3.71
CA PHE A 91 9.44 -9.54 3.50
C PHE A 91 9.01 -9.58 2.02
N ALA A 92 8.77 -8.41 1.41
CA ALA A 92 8.44 -8.30 0.00
C ALA A 92 9.55 -8.88 -0.89
N ALA A 93 10.79 -8.47 -0.69
CA ALA A 93 11.95 -8.95 -1.44
C ALA A 93 12.14 -10.46 -1.31
N GLY A 94 12.04 -11.01 -0.09
CA GLY A 94 12.16 -12.45 0.19
C GLY A 94 11.08 -13.29 -0.48
N MET A 95 9.92 -12.73 -0.72
CA MET A 95 8.79 -13.36 -1.41
C MET A 95 8.86 -13.21 -2.93
N GLY A 96 9.66 -12.26 -3.43
CA GLY A 96 9.68 -11.86 -4.85
C GLY A 96 8.54 -10.91 -5.21
N CYS A 97 8.00 -10.19 -4.23
CA CYS A 97 6.97 -9.18 -4.41
C CYS A 97 7.59 -7.83 -4.77
N PRO A 98 7.16 -7.18 -5.86
CA PRO A 98 7.81 -5.96 -6.34
C PRO A 98 7.36 -4.67 -5.62
N THR A 99 6.31 -4.72 -4.81
CA THR A 99 5.64 -3.49 -4.35
C THR A 99 5.22 -3.59 -2.89
N VAL A 100 5.49 -2.54 -2.12
CA VAL A 100 4.97 -2.33 -0.76
C VAL A 100 4.11 -1.08 -0.75
N ILE A 101 2.89 -1.21 -0.27
CA ILE A 101 1.98 -0.09 -0.01
C ILE A 101 2.33 0.44 1.38
N LEU A 102 2.61 1.72 1.48
CA LEU A 102 3.07 2.35 2.72
C LEU A 102 2.52 3.77 2.83
N THR A 103 2.04 4.13 4.01
CA THR A 103 1.63 5.49 4.36
C THR A 103 2.65 6.12 5.32
N PRO A 104 2.78 7.45 5.35
CA PRO A 104 3.72 8.11 6.26
C PRO A 104 3.29 8.07 7.73
N THR A 105 2.02 7.81 8.01
CA THR A 105 1.46 7.76 9.36
C THR A 105 0.58 6.54 9.56
N ARG A 106 0.29 6.23 10.82
CA ARG A 106 -0.50 5.04 11.17
C ARG A 106 -2.00 5.22 10.88
N TYR A 107 -2.65 4.11 10.67
CA TYR A 107 -4.11 4.02 10.66
C TYR A 107 -4.72 4.53 11.98
N GLY A 108 -5.84 5.23 11.90
CA GLY A 108 -6.55 5.74 13.07
C GLY A 108 -5.89 6.94 13.75
N LYS A 109 -4.96 7.62 13.08
CA LYS A 109 -4.43 8.90 13.53
C LYS A 109 -5.17 10.04 12.83
N TYR A 110 -5.99 10.77 13.56
CA TYR A 110 -6.91 11.80 13.01
C TYR A 110 -6.41 13.23 13.21
N GLU A 111 -5.38 13.43 14.02
CA GLU A 111 -4.81 14.74 14.33
C GLU A 111 -3.28 14.67 14.36
N PRO A 112 -2.60 15.75 13.97
CA PRO A 112 -1.16 15.85 14.10
C PRO A 112 -0.75 15.97 15.58
N LEU A 113 0.41 15.43 15.92
CA LEU A 113 1.07 15.64 17.22
C LEU A 113 1.84 16.97 17.27
N THR A 114 2.17 17.50 16.10
CA THR A 114 2.82 18.81 15.92
C THR A 114 2.01 19.64 14.91
N SER A 115 2.60 20.02 13.79
CA SER A 115 1.86 20.60 12.66
C SER A 115 1.84 19.63 11.48
N ILE A 116 0.85 19.75 10.60
CA ILE A 116 0.77 18.96 9.37
C ILE A 116 2.06 19.13 8.54
N GLU A 117 2.56 20.36 8.45
CA GLU A 117 3.79 20.66 7.69
C GLU A 117 5.02 19.94 8.26
N GLU A 118 5.17 19.95 9.59
CA GLU A 118 6.28 19.26 10.27
C GLU A 118 6.18 17.75 10.11
N GLU A 119 4.98 17.18 10.26
CA GLU A 119 4.79 15.73 10.11
C GLU A 119 4.93 15.28 8.63
N LEU A 120 4.52 16.09 7.67
CA LEU A 120 4.79 15.82 6.25
C LEU A 120 6.29 15.85 5.94
N LYS A 121 7.02 16.80 6.50
CA LYS A 121 8.47 16.89 6.36
C LYS A 121 9.15 15.66 6.96
N THR A 122 8.81 15.36 8.21
CA THR A 122 9.38 14.23 8.95
C THR A 122 9.04 12.89 8.29
N GLY A 123 7.81 12.74 7.81
CA GLY A 123 7.36 11.57 7.07
C GLY A 123 8.12 11.40 5.75
N ALA A 124 8.34 12.49 5.00
CA ALA A 124 9.14 12.45 3.78
C ALA A 124 10.58 11.99 4.05
N GLU A 125 11.27 12.60 5.03
CA GLU A 125 12.63 12.24 5.44
C GLU A 125 12.75 10.77 5.88
N SER A 126 11.72 10.24 6.52
CA SER A 126 11.64 8.83 6.92
C SER A 126 11.41 7.91 5.73
N MET A 127 10.49 8.28 4.84
CA MET A 127 10.20 7.51 3.63
C MET A 127 11.37 7.50 2.65
N GLU A 128 12.18 8.55 2.56
CA GLU A 128 13.43 8.55 1.79
C GLU A 128 14.35 7.41 2.23
N GLN A 129 14.54 7.22 3.54
CA GLN A 129 15.38 6.16 4.08
C GLN A 129 14.83 4.76 3.75
N VAL A 130 13.52 4.60 3.78
CA VAL A 130 12.86 3.34 3.42
C VAL A 130 12.93 3.11 1.91
N ALA A 131 12.77 4.16 1.10
CA ALA A 131 12.85 4.10 -0.35
C ALA A 131 14.25 3.71 -0.85
N ASP A 132 15.29 4.30 -0.28
CA ASP A 132 16.68 3.95 -0.60
C ASP A 132 16.96 2.48 -0.26
N TYR A 133 16.49 2.02 0.91
CA TYR A 133 16.59 0.62 1.34
C TYR A 133 15.81 -0.35 0.44
N ALA A 134 14.63 0.08 -0.04
CA ALA A 134 13.79 -0.69 -0.94
C ALA A 134 14.40 -0.79 -2.36
N ALA A 135 15.02 0.31 -2.85
CA ALA A 135 15.68 0.34 -4.15
C ALA A 135 16.79 -0.70 -4.25
N GLU A 136 17.62 -0.84 -3.21
CA GLU A 136 18.69 -1.85 -3.13
C GLU A 136 18.17 -3.29 -3.26
N ARG A 137 16.87 -3.50 -2.97
CA ARG A 137 16.20 -4.81 -2.99
C ARG A 137 15.26 -5.00 -4.17
N GLY A 138 15.23 -4.03 -5.10
CA GLY A 138 14.34 -4.05 -6.25
C GLY A 138 12.86 -3.90 -5.91
N VAL A 139 12.54 -3.31 -4.75
CA VAL A 139 11.18 -3.09 -4.26
C VAL A 139 10.77 -1.63 -4.48
N ARG A 140 9.53 -1.42 -4.91
CA ARG A 140 8.91 -0.11 -5.05
C ARG A 140 8.01 0.19 -3.85
N LEU A 141 7.88 1.46 -3.52
CA LEU A 141 6.95 1.94 -2.51
C LEU A 141 5.79 2.67 -3.18
N CYS A 142 4.57 2.33 -2.80
CA CYS A 142 3.36 3.04 -3.22
C CYS A 142 2.77 3.77 -2.02
N ILE A 143 2.61 5.09 -2.14
CA ILE A 143 1.94 5.91 -1.13
C ILE A 143 0.44 5.79 -1.36
N GLU A 144 -0.28 5.24 -0.39
CA GLU A 144 -1.73 5.18 -0.42
C GLU A 144 -2.34 6.48 0.11
N ALA A 145 -3.28 7.03 -0.65
CA ALA A 145 -4.18 8.05 -0.15
C ALA A 145 -5.39 7.38 0.50
N TRP A 146 -5.54 7.52 1.83
CA TRP A 146 -6.69 7.03 2.57
C TRP A 146 -7.76 8.13 2.68
N ASP A 147 -8.95 7.79 3.15
CA ASP A 147 -9.95 8.80 3.44
C ASP A 147 -9.77 9.43 4.84
N ARG A 148 -10.49 10.52 5.06
CA ARG A 148 -10.46 11.30 6.32
C ARG A 148 -10.94 10.57 7.56
N PHE A 149 -11.58 9.41 7.39
CA PHE A 149 -12.03 8.57 8.49
C PHE A 149 -10.96 7.56 8.92
N ASP A 150 -9.94 7.36 8.09
CA ASP A 150 -8.82 6.46 8.36
C ASP A 150 -7.55 7.21 8.78
N THR A 151 -7.31 8.42 8.22
CA THR A 151 -6.16 9.27 8.57
C THR A 151 -6.44 10.74 8.29
N TYR A 152 -5.53 11.62 8.72
CA TYR A 152 -5.62 13.06 8.45
C TYR A 152 -4.57 13.56 7.43
N LEU A 153 -3.49 12.79 7.18
CA LEU A 153 -2.28 13.36 6.57
C LEU A 153 -2.27 13.26 5.04
N ILE A 154 -2.53 12.10 4.49
CA ILE A 154 -2.54 11.85 3.05
C ILE A 154 -3.91 11.28 2.67
N THR A 155 -4.83 12.17 2.26
CA THR A 155 -6.23 11.79 2.04
C THR A 155 -6.69 11.86 0.59
N ASN A 156 -5.84 12.33 -0.33
CA ASN A 156 -6.18 12.41 -1.75
C ASN A 156 -4.93 12.29 -2.63
N LEU A 157 -5.16 12.16 -3.94
CA LEU A 157 -4.07 12.07 -4.91
C LEU A 157 -3.10 13.25 -4.83
N ALA A 158 -3.59 14.48 -4.71
CA ALA A 158 -2.73 15.66 -4.68
C ALA A 158 -1.73 15.62 -3.52
N ALA A 159 -2.18 15.19 -2.33
CA ALA A 159 -1.32 15.00 -1.17
C ALA A 159 -0.31 13.86 -1.36
N ALA A 160 -0.76 12.72 -1.91
CA ALA A 160 0.12 11.58 -2.18
C ALA A 160 1.20 11.91 -3.23
N LYS A 161 0.83 12.59 -4.32
CA LYS A 161 1.78 13.08 -5.35
C LYS A 161 2.79 14.05 -4.77
N SER A 162 2.32 15.06 -4.03
CA SER A 162 3.21 16.04 -3.40
C SER A 162 4.23 15.38 -2.48
N LEU A 163 3.82 14.37 -1.72
CA LEU A 163 4.74 13.60 -0.87
C LEU A 163 5.73 12.79 -1.72
N ALA A 164 5.28 12.08 -2.76
CA ALA A 164 6.14 11.30 -3.64
C ALA A 164 7.16 12.19 -4.38
N GLU A 165 6.74 13.35 -4.86
CA GLU A 165 7.63 14.36 -5.48
C GLU A 165 8.66 14.90 -4.49
N LYS A 166 8.27 15.12 -3.23
CA LYS A 166 9.18 15.56 -2.17
C LYS A 166 10.22 14.50 -1.82
N ILE A 167 9.84 13.22 -1.77
CA ILE A 167 10.75 12.08 -1.57
C ILE A 167 11.72 11.97 -2.75
N ASN A 168 11.28 12.27 -3.98
CA ASN A 168 12.10 12.32 -5.19
C ASN A 168 12.96 11.06 -5.41
N ARG A 169 12.33 9.88 -5.39
CA ARG A 169 12.94 8.58 -5.69
C ARG A 169 12.17 7.86 -6.79
N THR A 170 12.87 7.29 -7.76
CA THR A 170 12.26 6.63 -8.93
C THR A 170 11.49 5.35 -8.60
N ASN A 171 11.75 4.76 -7.44
CA ASN A 171 11.02 3.60 -6.92
C ASN A 171 9.87 3.98 -5.98
N VAL A 172 9.50 5.26 -5.91
CA VAL A 172 8.35 5.75 -5.12
C VAL A 172 7.30 6.30 -6.07
N GLY A 173 6.07 5.88 -5.88
CA GLY A 173 4.90 6.38 -6.59
C GLY A 173 3.67 6.39 -5.69
N VAL A 174 2.52 6.47 -6.30
CA VAL A 174 1.23 6.51 -5.60
C VAL A 174 0.40 5.29 -5.92
N MET A 175 -0.51 4.97 -5.03
CA MET A 175 -1.63 4.10 -5.31
C MET A 175 -2.94 4.80 -4.96
N LEU A 176 -4.00 4.36 -5.58
CA LEU A 176 -5.36 4.84 -5.37
C LEU A 176 -6.27 3.68 -5.05
N ASP A 177 -7.26 3.92 -4.20
CA ASP A 177 -8.35 2.98 -3.88
C ASP A 177 -9.69 3.66 -4.15
N THR A 178 -10.52 3.08 -4.98
CA THR A 178 -11.83 3.65 -5.36
C THR A 178 -12.74 3.90 -4.16
N PHE A 179 -12.63 3.12 -3.09
CA PHE A 179 -13.37 3.36 -1.86
C PHE A 179 -12.97 4.69 -1.22
N HIS A 180 -11.68 4.94 -1.03
CA HIS A 180 -11.18 6.21 -0.46
C HIS A 180 -11.42 7.38 -1.42
N MET A 181 -11.19 7.18 -2.72
CA MET A 181 -11.45 8.19 -3.75
C MET A 181 -12.91 8.63 -3.80
N ASN A 182 -13.86 7.73 -3.59
CA ASN A 182 -15.29 8.04 -3.54
C ASN A 182 -15.65 9.05 -2.43
N ILE A 183 -14.83 9.13 -1.38
CA ILE A 183 -15.01 10.06 -0.26
C ILE A 183 -14.26 11.38 -0.52
N GLU A 184 -13.04 11.30 -1.06
CA GLU A 184 -12.09 12.41 -1.07
C GLU A 184 -11.90 13.07 -2.44
N GLU A 185 -12.12 12.35 -3.55
CA GLU A 185 -11.90 12.90 -4.88
C GLU A 185 -13.18 13.46 -5.48
N LYS A 186 -13.07 14.65 -6.06
CA LYS A 186 -14.19 15.27 -6.78
C LYS A 186 -14.54 14.53 -8.07
N ASP A 187 -13.54 13.99 -8.75
CA ASP A 187 -13.64 13.23 -9.99
C ASP A 187 -12.56 12.14 -9.98
N MET A 188 -12.97 10.91 -9.69
CA MET A 188 -12.06 9.76 -9.59
C MET A 188 -11.36 9.47 -10.91
N ALA A 189 -12.07 9.58 -12.05
CA ALA A 189 -11.47 9.32 -13.35
C ALA A 189 -10.43 10.39 -13.73
N ALA A 190 -10.66 11.64 -13.36
CA ALA A 190 -9.68 12.71 -13.52
C ALA A 190 -8.45 12.47 -12.63
N ALA A 191 -8.63 12.08 -11.38
CA ALA A 191 -7.54 11.75 -10.47
C ALA A 191 -6.68 10.60 -11.00
N VAL A 192 -7.28 9.52 -11.51
CA VAL A 192 -6.53 8.41 -12.13
C VAL A 192 -5.69 8.90 -13.33
N ARG A 193 -6.28 9.75 -14.19
CA ARG A 193 -5.54 10.33 -15.33
C ARG A 193 -4.41 11.25 -14.87
N GLU A 194 -4.63 12.04 -13.81
CA GLU A 194 -3.64 12.94 -13.25
C GLU A 194 -2.48 12.20 -12.56
N ALA A 195 -2.75 11.05 -11.94
CA ALA A 195 -1.70 10.21 -11.35
C ALA A 195 -0.68 9.76 -12.40
N GLY A 196 -1.13 9.47 -13.63
CA GLY A 196 -0.26 9.15 -14.76
C GLY A 196 0.75 8.05 -14.44
N ASP A 197 2.00 8.27 -14.82
CA ASP A 197 3.10 7.30 -14.62
C ASP A 197 3.50 7.11 -13.15
N MET A 198 3.02 7.97 -12.24
CA MET A 198 3.23 7.79 -10.80
C MET A 198 2.31 6.74 -10.20
N LEU A 199 1.22 6.35 -10.88
CA LEU A 199 0.30 5.32 -10.42
C LEU A 199 0.92 3.94 -10.58
N MET A 200 1.31 3.32 -9.47
CA MET A 200 2.01 2.03 -9.45
C MET A 200 1.12 0.87 -9.03
N HIS A 201 0.02 1.15 -8.33
CA HIS A 201 -0.93 0.16 -7.84
C HIS A 201 -2.33 0.75 -7.73
N PHE A 202 -3.35 -0.11 -7.73
CA PHE A 202 -4.74 0.33 -7.68
C PHE A 202 -5.62 -0.68 -6.96
N HIS A 203 -6.35 -0.23 -5.94
CA HIS A 203 -7.38 -1.02 -5.29
C HIS A 203 -8.75 -0.68 -5.85
N VAL A 204 -9.60 -1.69 -5.98
CA VAL A 204 -10.96 -1.54 -6.51
C VAL A 204 -11.96 -2.13 -5.52
N GLY A 205 -12.54 -1.26 -4.73
CA GLY A 205 -13.67 -1.53 -3.84
C GLY A 205 -14.83 -0.61 -4.18
N ASP A 206 -16.07 -1.03 -3.91
CA ASP A 206 -17.23 -0.15 -4.07
C ASP A 206 -17.37 0.80 -2.86
N SER A 207 -18.29 1.74 -2.93
CA SER A 207 -18.57 2.74 -1.89
C SER A 207 -18.85 2.17 -0.49
N ASN A 208 -19.21 0.90 -0.41
CA ASN A 208 -19.47 0.14 0.82
C ASN A 208 -18.37 -0.88 1.14
N ARG A 209 -17.19 -0.79 0.53
CA ARG A 209 -16.08 -1.74 0.58
C ARG A 209 -16.41 -3.16 0.10
N ALA A 210 -17.54 -3.35 -0.57
CA ALA A 210 -17.89 -4.60 -1.24
C ALA A 210 -17.26 -4.66 -2.64
N ALA A 211 -17.53 -5.74 -3.37
CA ALA A 211 -17.05 -5.88 -4.75
C ALA A 211 -17.69 -4.80 -5.65
N PRO A 212 -16.99 -4.38 -6.73
CA PRO A 212 -17.52 -3.43 -7.71
C PRO A 212 -18.91 -3.82 -8.23
N GLY A 213 -19.82 -2.85 -8.26
CA GLY A 213 -21.21 -3.03 -8.63
C GLY A 213 -22.15 -3.41 -7.47
N MET A 214 -21.64 -3.52 -6.25
CA MET A 214 -22.44 -3.77 -5.05
C MET A 214 -22.71 -2.51 -4.21
N GLY A 215 -22.18 -1.37 -4.59
CA GLY A 215 -22.42 -0.05 -3.99
C GLY A 215 -22.98 0.93 -5.03
N HIS A 216 -22.53 2.17 -5.00
CA HIS A 216 -23.01 3.23 -5.88
C HIS A 216 -21.91 3.90 -6.74
N ILE A 217 -20.67 3.36 -6.73
CA ILE A 217 -19.63 3.87 -7.62
C ILE A 217 -19.96 3.45 -9.06
N ASP A 218 -19.91 4.41 -9.97
CA ASP A 218 -20.01 4.14 -11.41
C ASP A 218 -18.62 3.73 -11.94
N PHE A 219 -18.49 2.47 -12.32
CA PHE A 219 -17.27 1.90 -12.89
C PHE A 219 -17.27 1.83 -14.43
N LEU A 220 -18.30 2.40 -15.11
CA LEU A 220 -18.48 2.36 -16.57
C LEU A 220 -18.02 3.64 -17.26
#